data_fbb199152a6868c82db73eccb9b885bb
#
_entry.id   fbb199152a6868c82db73eccb9b885bb
#
_cell.length_a   1.000
_cell.length_b   1.000
_cell.length_c   1.000
_cell.angle_alpha   90.00
_cell.angle_beta   90.00
_cell.angle_gamma   90.00
#
_symmetry.space_group_name_H-M   'P 1'
#
loop_
_entity.id
_entity.type
_entity.pdbx_description
1 polymer ?
#
loop_
_entity_poly.entity_id
_entity_poly.type
_entity_poly.pdbx_seq_one_letter_code
_entity_poly.pdbx_strand_id
1 'polypeptide(L)'
;MIKRLLPLTLAAIVAVILFASCSKKTNKEGRYIPSTAGIVVHVNGEMLNAKLPWEEIVKNEAFKKMIADTGVSSFTKSLLQNPENSGVNTKGNFILFVLKDTSGGYTAIEGFVKDEAKFKTMLTGALKNGKETMKDGFTYFADERISVAYNKEKFIVAINTPQLNDMQKTVSAAMDTTNQTAIAEVKYTRDMNAVAAGILALKEDASLAKNEKFSGLMAEKGDAHFWFNAEYFSSTAALPGIGAMANLSKLYQGAITTATINFENGKINLDAKSYGGKEITDLYKKYSGKEFDKSMVKNIPSKNLAGLFAFNFKPEGVKEFLKILNMDGLINLGAAQVGFNLDDFVKANKGDILIAVTDIKQDTLVGQNADFIFAASINDKTSFNKIIDAGKKFGGPMLGDNNKYAYNVNDKYFVFTNNKTVTDTYIAGTANTSFDFMDKISGGPFGGFVNFQYIFNNMKPKATADSLDVEIYNASVKMWDNLLISGGDFKDGGITQHWEANMMDKNSNSLKQLNSYLGTMSIIQEKKKAKNNIAWMNEDVLAPVRDSMIVVSKSKKAPAKK
;
A
#
# COMPACT_ATOMS: atom_id res chain seq x y z
N MET A 1 -19.96 -7.26 16.07
CA MET A 1 -18.87 -6.81 16.96
C MET A 1 -17.63 -6.37 16.19
N ILE A 2 -17.14 -7.11 15.20
CA ILE A 2 -15.99 -6.72 14.34
C ILE A 2 -16.21 -5.38 13.60
N LYS A 3 -17.43 -5.06 13.16
CA LYS A 3 -17.79 -3.76 12.54
C LYS A 3 -17.60 -2.54 13.45
N ARG A 4 -17.47 -2.71 14.78
CA ARG A 4 -17.24 -1.62 15.74
C ARG A 4 -15.78 -1.44 16.15
N LEU A 5 -14.90 -2.39 15.81
CA LEU A 5 -13.46 -2.33 16.12
C LEU A 5 -12.63 -1.70 14.99
N LEU A 6 -13.07 -1.84 13.74
CA LEU A 6 -12.39 -1.24 12.58
C LEU A 6 -12.30 0.30 12.66
N PRO A 7 -13.39 1.03 13.06
CA PRO A 7 -13.25 2.48 13.23
C PRO A 7 -12.40 2.88 14.45
N LEU A 8 -12.32 2.06 15.51
CA LEU A 8 -11.48 2.37 16.66
C LEU A 8 -9.98 2.19 16.35
N THR A 9 -9.62 1.15 15.62
CA THR A 9 -8.22 0.94 15.17
C THR A 9 -7.82 1.95 14.10
N LEU A 10 -8.72 2.29 13.17
CA LEU A 10 -8.47 3.34 12.18
C LEU A 10 -8.43 4.73 12.82
N ALA A 11 -9.31 5.01 13.80
CA ALA A 11 -9.27 6.25 14.57
C ALA A 11 -8.03 6.34 15.47
N ALA A 12 -7.55 5.23 16.04
CA ALA A 12 -6.28 5.18 16.78
C ALA A 12 -5.08 5.40 15.86
N ILE A 13 -5.08 4.83 14.66
CA ILE A 13 -4.01 5.03 13.65
C ILE A 13 -4.05 6.47 13.12
N VAL A 14 -5.23 7.00 12.83
CA VAL A 14 -5.41 8.40 12.40
C VAL A 14 -5.12 9.36 13.56
N ALA A 15 -5.50 9.04 14.80
CA ALA A 15 -5.15 9.82 15.98
C ALA A 15 -3.64 9.84 16.21
N VAL A 16 -2.94 8.70 16.08
CA VAL A 16 -1.46 8.63 16.18
C VAL A 16 -0.78 9.48 15.11
N ILE A 17 -1.32 9.53 13.89
CA ILE A 17 -0.78 10.36 12.79
C ILE A 17 -0.99 11.86 13.03
N LEU A 18 -1.89 12.27 13.92
CA LEU A 18 -2.36 13.66 14.04
C LEU A 18 -1.86 14.42 15.27
N PHE A 19 -1.05 13.80 16.14
CA PHE A 19 -0.65 14.42 17.41
C PHE A 19 0.85 14.60 17.55
N ALA A 20 1.35 15.81 17.49
CA ALA A 20 2.75 16.03 17.82
C ALA A 20 3.27 17.45 18.00
N SER A 21 4.10 17.78 18.97
CA SER A 21 5.30 18.65 18.97
C SER A 21 6.10 18.65 20.28
N CYS A 22 7.39 18.68 20.11
CA CYS A 22 8.53 19.06 20.96
C CYS A 22 8.66 18.70 22.44
N SER A 23 9.69 17.91 22.73
CA SER A 23 10.71 18.32 23.73
C SER A 23 12.02 17.56 23.50
N LYS A 24 13.15 18.28 23.60
CA LYS A 24 14.51 17.75 23.56
C LYS A 24 14.75 16.86 24.78
N LYS A 25 14.73 15.54 24.61
CA LYS A 25 15.55 14.60 25.38
C LYS A 25 15.83 13.40 24.49
N THR A 26 17.09 13.05 24.38
CA THR A 26 17.63 11.90 23.65
C THR A 26 17.02 10.60 24.17
N ASN A 27 15.78 10.31 23.79
CA ASN A 27 15.32 8.94 23.77
C ASN A 27 15.95 8.31 22.53
N LYS A 28 16.69 7.24 22.74
CA LYS A 28 17.17 6.42 21.62
C LYS A 28 15.92 5.83 20.97
N GLU A 29 15.47 6.45 19.91
CA GLU A 29 14.36 5.97 19.10
C GLU A 29 14.65 4.51 18.73
N GLY A 30 13.64 3.66 18.84
CA GLY A 30 13.84 2.21 18.70
C GLY A 30 14.20 1.45 19.98
N ARG A 31 14.42 2.12 21.13
CA ARG A 31 14.83 1.48 22.39
C ARG A 31 13.84 0.41 22.88
N TYR A 32 12.57 0.63 22.67
CA TYR A 32 11.48 -0.25 23.10
C TYR A 32 10.86 -1.04 21.94
N ILE A 33 11.43 -0.96 20.74
CA ILE A 33 10.95 -1.69 19.56
C ILE A 33 11.80 -2.96 19.41
N PRO A 34 11.22 -4.16 19.50
CA PRO A 34 11.97 -5.39 19.27
C PRO A 34 12.62 -5.40 17.87
N SER A 35 13.85 -5.90 17.79
CA SER A 35 14.59 -5.99 16.50
C SER A 35 13.88 -6.84 15.45
N THR A 36 12.94 -7.69 15.87
CA THR A 36 12.10 -8.55 15.03
C THR A 36 10.77 -7.91 14.62
N ALA A 37 10.53 -6.63 14.96
CA ALA A 37 9.31 -5.93 14.55
C ALA A 37 9.14 -5.96 13.03
N GLY A 38 7.93 -6.33 12.58
CA GLY A 38 7.62 -6.45 11.16
C GLY A 38 7.32 -5.11 10.50
N ILE A 39 6.58 -4.26 11.21
CA ILE A 39 6.21 -2.92 10.76
C ILE A 39 6.50 -1.95 11.90
N VAL A 40 7.09 -0.80 11.56
CA VAL A 40 7.17 0.34 12.48
C VAL A 40 6.76 1.59 11.74
N VAL A 41 5.91 2.38 12.37
CA VAL A 41 5.52 3.73 11.91
C VAL A 41 5.89 4.72 13.01
N HIS A 42 6.83 5.59 12.71
CA HIS A 42 7.18 6.72 13.56
C HIS A 42 6.53 7.98 13.00
N VAL A 43 5.95 8.78 13.86
CA VAL A 43 5.28 10.02 13.51
C VAL A 43 5.95 11.17 14.26
N ASN A 44 6.50 12.11 13.48
CA ASN A 44 7.06 13.33 14.03
C ASN A 44 5.93 14.32 14.28
N GLY A 45 5.69 14.44 15.40
CA GLY A 45 4.54 15.14 15.64
C GLY A 45 4.56 16.60 15.70
N GLU A 46 5.60 17.25 16.09
CA GLU A 46 5.73 18.70 15.98
C GLU A 46 5.51 19.12 14.53
N MET A 47 6.17 18.40 13.61
CA MET A 47 6.08 18.69 12.18
C MET A 47 4.65 18.51 11.66
N LEU A 48 3.95 17.44 12.05
CA LEU A 48 2.58 17.21 11.58
C LEU A 48 1.59 18.22 12.17
N ASN A 49 1.69 18.54 13.47
CA ASN A 49 0.80 19.53 14.07
C ASN A 49 1.02 20.95 13.48
N ALA A 50 2.26 21.30 13.13
CA ALA A 50 2.53 22.56 12.43
C ALA A 50 1.85 22.63 11.04
N LYS A 51 1.73 21.47 10.36
CA LYS A 51 1.13 21.35 9.02
C LYS A 51 -0.39 21.17 9.07
N LEU A 52 -0.91 20.45 10.07
CA LEU A 52 -2.34 20.21 10.27
C LEU A 52 -2.69 20.30 11.76
N PRO A 53 -2.97 21.51 12.27
CA PRO A 53 -3.41 21.69 13.65
C PRO A 53 -4.73 20.98 13.96
N TRP A 54 -4.93 20.60 15.23
CA TRP A 54 -6.14 19.90 15.65
C TRP A 54 -7.43 20.65 15.33
N GLU A 55 -7.38 21.97 15.44
CA GLU A 55 -8.50 22.86 15.12
C GLU A 55 -8.96 22.75 13.66
N GLU A 56 -8.10 22.28 12.76
CA GLU A 56 -8.46 22.01 11.37
C GLU A 56 -9.05 20.60 11.20
N ILE A 57 -8.56 19.64 11.97
CA ILE A 57 -9.09 18.27 11.94
C ILE A 57 -10.54 18.23 12.43
N VAL A 58 -10.85 18.94 13.51
CA VAL A 58 -12.22 18.98 14.06
C VAL A 58 -13.23 19.65 13.13
N LYS A 59 -12.77 20.42 12.15
CA LYS A 59 -13.62 21.01 11.09
C LYS A 59 -14.00 20.00 10.01
N ASN A 60 -13.28 18.86 9.92
CA ASN A 60 -13.56 17.83 8.93
C ASN A 60 -14.97 17.24 9.14
N GLU A 61 -15.74 17.16 8.06
CA GLU A 61 -17.13 16.69 8.13
C GLU A 61 -17.27 15.23 8.60
N ALA A 62 -16.33 14.35 8.21
CA ALA A 62 -16.32 12.98 8.73
C ALA A 62 -16.04 12.95 10.24
N PHE A 63 -15.14 13.83 10.72
CA PHE A 63 -14.87 13.97 12.15
C PHE A 63 -16.09 14.49 12.90
N LYS A 64 -16.76 15.52 12.39
CA LYS A 64 -18.02 16.05 12.99
C LYS A 64 -19.10 14.98 13.08
N LYS A 65 -19.27 14.17 12.03
CA LYS A 65 -20.21 13.04 12.03
C LYS A 65 -19.85 11.98 13.07
N MET A 66 -18.56 11.63 13.16
CA MET A 66 -18.09 10.67 14.18
C MET A 66 -18.39 11.17 15.60
N ILE A 67 -18.20 12.47 15.88
CA ILE A 67 -18.57 13.08 17.17
C ILE A 67 -20.09 13.09 17.39
N ALA A 68 -20.88 13.27 16.33
CA ALA A 68 -22.33 13.27 16.41
C ALA A 68 -22.92 11.86 16.59
N ASP A 69 -22.18 10.80 16.25
CA ASP A 69 -22.65 9.41 16.36
C ASP A 69 -23.01 9.06 17.81
N THR A 70 -24.23 8.57 18.02
CA THR A 70 -24.74 8.16 19.35
C THR A 70 -24.07 6.89 19.88
N GLY A 71 -23.44 6.10 19.03
CA GLY A 71 -22.66 4.91 19.41
C GLY A 71 -21.30 5.23 20.03
N VAL A 72 -20.83 6.47 19.90
CA VAL A 72 -19.57 6.94 20.51
C VAL A 72 -19.87 7.47 21.92
N SER A 73 -19.14 6.98 22.92
CA SER A 73 -19.35 7.39 24.31
C SER A 73 -19.09 8.89 24.50
N SER A 74 -19.80 9.52 25.45
CA SER A 74 -19.58 10.93 25.80
C SER A 74 -18.14 11.20 26.23
N PHE A 75 -17.53 10.25 26.92
CA PHE A 75 -16.12 10.29 27.31
C PHE A 75 -15.19 10.34 26.07
N THR A 76 -15.36 9.43 25.13
CA THR A 76 -14.58 9.41 23.89
C THR A 76 -14.76 10.71 23.09
N LYS A 77 -16.00 11.23 23.01
CA LYS A 77 -16.28 12.53 22.36
C LYS A 77 -15.52 13.67 22.99
N SER A 78 -15.49 13.73 24.32
CA SER A 78 -14.76 14.76 25.07
C SER A 78 -13.25 14.73 24.77
N LEU A 79 -12.66 13.54 24.68
CA LEU A 79 -11.24 13.39 24.31
C LEU A 79 -10.96 13.78 22.85
N LEU A 80 -11.85 13.38 21.94
CA LEU A 80 -11.72 13.74 20.53
C LEU A 80 -11.93 15.22 20.28
N GLN A 81 -12.81 15.89 21.03
CA GLN A 81 -13.01 17.34 20.94
C GLN A 81 -11.81 18.13 21.51
N ASN A 82 -11.20 17.62 22.56
CA ASN A 82 -10.02 18.23 23.17
C ASN A 82 -9.03 17.14 23.64
N PRO A 83 -8.10 16.73 22.76
CA PRO A 83 -7.09 15.71 23.08
C PRO A 83 -6.19 16.06 24.26
N GLU A 84 -6.00 17.33 24.58
CA GLU A 84 -5.22 17.78 25.73
C GLU A 84 -5.82 17.28 27.07
N ASN A 85 -7.11 16.90 27.08
CA ASN A 85 -7.76 16.29 28.23
C ASN A 85 -7.35 14.83 28.46
N SER A 86 -6.70 14.20 27.47
CA SER A 86 -6.21 12.82 27.61
C SER A 86 -4.98 12.70 28.54
N GLY A 87 -4.30 13.81 28.84
CA GLY A 87 -3.02 13.80 29.53
C GLY A 87 -1.86 13.30 28.68
N VAL A 88 -2.09 12.98 27.41
CA VAL A 88 -1.04 12.62 26.43
C VAL A 88 -0.32 13.88 25.99
N ASN A 89 0.99 13.81 25.80
CA ASN A 89 1.73 14.83 25.09
C ASN A 89 1.39 14.71 23.59
N THR A 90 0.30 15.37 23.20
CA THR A 90 -0.19 15.38 21.80
C THR A 90 0.81 16.03 20.85
N LYS A 91 1.86 16.57 21.36
CA LYS A 91 2.96 17.21 20.67
C LYS A 91 4.27 16.40 20.70
N GLY A 92 4.32 15.22 21.25
CA GLY A 92 5.46 14.31 21.22
C GLY A 92 5.49 13.42 19.98
N ASN A 93 6.56 12.69 19.78
CA ASN A 93 6.60 11.65 18.75
C ASN A 93 5.76 10.44 19.18
N PHE A 94 5.18 9.76 18.21
CA PHE A 94 4.49 8.49 18.42
C PHE A 94 5.15 7.41 17.58
N ILE A 95 5.25 6.22 18.16
CA ILE A 95 5.75 5.05 17.44
C ILE A 95 4.72 3.95 17.56
N LEU A 96 4.28 3.43 16.42
CA LEU A 96 3.46 2.23 16.33
C LEU A 96 4.33 1.11 15.79
N PHE A 97 4.29 -0.06 16.39
CA PHE A 97 4.94 -1.24 15.81
C PHE A 97 4.10 -2.50 15.94
N VAL A 98 4.31 -3.41 15.01
CA VAL A 98 3.61 -4.70 14.94
C VAL A 98 4.63 -5.81 15.04
N LEU A 99 4.36 -6.74 15.93
CA LEU A 99 5.17 -7.92 16.15
C LEU A 99 4.32 -9.17 16.02
N LYS A 100 4.87 -10.18 15.32
CA LYS A 100 4.30 -11.53 15.22
C LYS A 100 5.13 -12.47 16.07
N ASP A 101 4.47 -13.38 16.75
CA ASP A 101 5.10 -14.48 17.47
C ASP A 101 4.29 -15.79 17.30
N THR A 102 4.68 -16.83 18.03
CA THR A 102 4.04 -18.16 17.96
C THR A 102 2.58 -18.15 18.43
N SER A 103 2.15 -17.13 19.18
CA SER A 103 0.79 -16.97 19.73
C SER A 103 -0.07 -15.98 18.93
N GLY A 104 0.39 -15.53 17.73
CA GLY A 104 -0.31 -14.59 16.87
C GLY A 104 0.46 -13.29 16.69
N GLY A 105 0.54 -12.47 17.71
CA GLY A 105 1.25 -11.22 17.68
C GLY A 105 0.61 -10.13 18.55
N TYR A 106 1.18 -8.95 18.49
CA TYR A 106 0.63 -7.76 19.12
C TYR A 106 0.99 -6.50 18.34
N THR A 107 0.17 -5.48 18.49
CA THR A 107 0.48 -4.12 18.08
C THR A 107 0.80 -3.31 19.31
N ALA A 108 1.87 -2.52 19.28
CA ALA A 108 2.19 -1.62 20.37
C ALA A 108 2.26 -0.17 19.87
N ILE A 109 1.90 0.75 20.77
CA ILE A 109 1.99 2.20 20.55
C ILE A 109 2.78 2.79 21.69
N GLU A 110 3.84 3.51 21.38
CA GLU A 110 4.65 4.27 22.31
C GLU A 110 4.37 5.76 22.15
N GLY A 111 4.33 6.49 23.26
CA GLY A 111 4.17 7.94 23.28
C GLY A 111 4.56 8.52 24.64
N PHE A 112 4.30 9.82 24.83
CA PHE A 112 4.70 10.57 26.02
C PHE A 112 3.49 11.05 26.80
N VAL A 113 3.63 11.00 28.13
CA VAL A 113 2.66 11.56 29.08
C VAL A 113 3.00 13.03 29.31
N LYS A 114 2.00 13.89 29.29
CA LYS A 114 2.09 15.32 29.63
C LYS A 114 1.54 15.60 31.02
N ASP A 115 0.47 14.89 31.38
CA ASP A 115 -0.23 15.04 32.66
C ASP A 115 -0.69 13.63 33.12
N GLU A 116 0.01 13.09 34.13
CA GLU A 116 -0.24 11.74 34.62
C GLU A 116 -1.66 11.57 35.20
N ALA A 117 -2.17 12.58 35.91
CA ALA A 117 -3.48 12.50 36.52
C ALA A 117 -4.60 12.46 35.47
N LYS A 118 -4.51 13.31 34.46
CA LYS A 118 -5.44 13.27 33.31
C LYS A 118 -5.32 11.97 32.53
N PHE A 119 -4.08 11.47 32.31
CA PHE A 119 -3.84 10.22 31.62
C PHE A 119 -4.50 9.04 32.36
N LYS A 120 -4.32 8.96 33.70
CA LYS A 120 -4.99 7.96 34.52
C LYS A 120 -6.52 8.07 34.44
N THR A 121 -7.07 9.27 34.50
CA THR A 121 -8.51 9.52 34.34
C THR A 121 -9.01 9.04 32.98
N MET A 122 -8.25 9.32 31.92
CA MET A 122 -8.53 8.85 30.57
C MET A 122 -8.58 7.32 30.50
N LEU A 123 -7.58 6.64 31.05
CA LEU A 123 -7.52 5.17 31.04
C LEU A 123 -8.69 4.54 31.82
N THR A 124 -9.02 5.08 32.99
CA THR A 124 -10.16 4.61 33.80
C THR A 124 -11.49 4.76 33.05
N GLY A 125 -11.65 5.83 32.28
CA GLY A 125 -12.85 6.04 31.47
C GLY A 125 -12.91 5.16 30.21
N ALA A 126 -11.73 4.86 29.61
CA ALA A 126 -11.63 4.06 28.39
C ALA A 126 -11.71 2.55 28.66
N LEU A 127 -11.06 2.07 29.73
CA LEU A 127 -10.94 0.67 30.10
C LEU A 127 -11.72 0.38 31.39
N LYS A 128 -13.04 0.40 31.30
CA LYS A 128 -13.93 0.27 32.49
C LYS A 128 -13.70 -0.99 33.32
N ASN A 129 -13.23 -2.07 32.72
CA ASN A 129 -12.95 -3.35 33.37
C ASN A 129 -11.44 -3.55 33.64
N GLY A 130 -10.64 -2.53 33.38
CA GLY A 130 -9.19 -2.58 33.53
C GLY A 130 -8.77 -2.71 34.99
N LYS A 131 -7.76 -3.55 35.24
CA LYS A 131 -7.14 -3.71 36.56
C LYS A 131 -5.83 -2.95 36.61
N GLU A 132 -5.65 -2.18 37.69
CA GLU A 132 -4.43 -1.42 37.93
C GLU A 132 -3.43 -2.25 38.76
N THR A 133 -2.18 -2.29 38.33
CA THR A 133 -1.06 -2.85 39.08
C THR A 133 0.17 -1.97 38.95
N MET A 134 1.07 -2.00 39.93
CA MET A 134 2.33 -1.25 39.87
C MET A 134 3.52 -2.22 39.90
N LYS A 135 4.48 -2.01 38.99
CA LYS A 135 5.71 -2.79 38.91
C LYS A 135 6.83 -1.98 38.26
N ASP A 136 8.03 -2.06 38.77
CA ASP A 136 9.28 -1.50 38.21
C ASP A 136 9.17 0.01 37.83
N GLY A 137 8.43 0.80 38.64
CA GLY A 137 8.23 2.23 38.43
C GLY A 137 7.21 2.59 37.35
N PHE A 138 6.45 1.61 36.87
CA PHE A 138 5.35 1.80 35.93
C PHE A 138 4.02 1.36 36.56
N THR A 139 2.97 2.08 36.20
CA THR A 139 1.57 1.68 36.45
C THR A 139 1.07 0.96 35.21
N TYR A 140 0.50 -0.23 35.40
CA TYR A 140 -0.13 -1.04 34.35
C TYR A 140 -1.64 -0.98 34.53
N PHE A 141 -2.35 -0.73 33.44
CA PHE A 141 -3.81 -0.74 33.39
C PHE A 141 -4.24 -1.67 32.28
N ALA A 142 -4.85 -2.82 32.59
CA ALA A 142 -5.06 -3.87 31.59
C ALA A 142 -6.44 -4.54 31.68
N ASP A 143 -6.93 -4.96 30.53
CA ASP A 143 -8.00 -5.96 30.36
C ASP A 143 -7.48 -7.16 29.55
N GLU A 144 -8.39 -8.04 29.10
CA GLU A 144 -8.03 -9.28 28.39
C GLU A 144 -7.30 -9.05 27.05
N ARG A 145 -7.43 -7.87 26.43
CA ARG A 145 -6.92 -7.59 25.08
C ARG A 145 -5.85 -6.52 25.02
N ILE A 146 -5.77 -5.69 26.02
CA ILE A 146 -4.95 -4.50 26.01
C ILE A 146 -4.28 -4.31 27.35
N SER A 147 -3.01 -3.88 27.35
CA SER A 147 -2.33 -3.35 28.52
C SER A 147 -1.72 -2.00 28.19
N VAL A 148 -1.90 -1.04 29.08
CA VAL A 148 -1.24 0.25 29.04
C VAL A 148 -0.29 0.34 30.22
N ALA A 149 1.00 0.37 29.95
CA ALA A 149 2.04 0.63 30.94
C ALA A 149 2.46 2.10 30.84
N TYR A 150 2.47 2.84 31.94
CA TYR A 150 2.81 4.27 31.93
C TYR A 150 3.49 4.74 33.22
N ASN A 151 4.20 5.84 33.09
CA ASN A 151 4.72 6.65 34.20
C ASN A 151 4.56 8.15 33.86
N LYS A 152 5.20 9.03 34.64
CA LYS A 152 5.12 10.50 34.42
C LYS A 152 5.66 10.99 33.08
N GLU A 153 6.45 10.18 32.36
CA GLU A 153 7.14 10.61 31.14
C GLU A 153 6.57 9.95 29.88
N LYS A 154 6.25 8.67 29.95
CA LYS A 154 5.88 7.87 28.77
C LYS A 154 4.80 6.84 29.04
N PHE A 155 4.22 6.35 27.93
CA PHE A 155 3.33 5.21 27.97
C PHE A 155 3.63 4.24 26.82
N ILE A 156 3.26 2.98 27.04
CA ILE A 156 3.21 1.92 26.02
C ILE A 156 1.84 1.28 26.09
N VAL A 157 1.13 1.25 24.96
CA VAL A 157 -0.11 0.51 24.79
C VAL A 157 0.21 -0.77 24.03
N ALA A 158 -0.04 -1.93 24.58
CA ALA A 158 0.11 -3.21 23.91
C ALA A 158 -1.28 -3.83 23.67
N ILE A 159 -1.57 -4.15 22.41
CA ILE A 159 -2.87 -4.66 21.96
C ILE A 159 -2.65 -6.06 21.37
N ASN A 160 -3.35 -7.05 21.88
CA ASN A 160 -3.29 -8.41 21.37
C ASN A 160 -3.88 -8.50 19.96
N THR A 161 -3.13 -9.08 19.03
CA THR A 161 -3.55 -9.28 17.64
C THR A 161 -3.72 -10.79 17.41
N PRO A 162 -4.93 -11.28 17.10
CA PRO A 162 -5.18 -12.70 16.86
C PRO A 162 -4.42 -13.18 15.60
N GLN A 163 -4.17 -14.49 15.51
CA GLN A 163 -3.54 -15.08 14.33
C GLN A 163 -4.41 -14.86 13.08
N LEU A 164 -3.75 -14.63 11.94
CA LEU A 164 -4.43 -14.49 10.64
C LEU A 164 -5.34 -15.68 10.31
N ASN A 165 -4.92 -16.90 10.70
CA ASN A 165 -5.73 -18.11 10.50
C ASN A 165 -7.03 -18.10 11.31
N ASP A 166 -7.03 -17.51 12.50
CA ASP A 166 -8.24 -17.39 13.31
C ASP A 166 -9.15 -16.28 12.78
N MET A 167 -8.57 -15.20 12.26
CA MET A 167 -9.32 -14.18 11.51
C MET A 167 -9.94 -14.76 10.23
N GLN A 168 -9.21 -15.58 9.49
CA GLN A 168 -9.68 -16.19 8.25
C GLN A 168 -10.81 -17.22 8.52
N LYS A 169 -10.70 -18.01 9.59
CA LYS A 169 -11.77 -18.90 10.07
C LYS A 169 -13.01 -18.10 10.48
N THR A 170 -12.83 -16.99 11.21
CA THR A 170 -13.93 -16.13 11.66
C THR A 170 -14.62 -15.46 10.48
N VAL A 171 -13.87 -15.00 9.47
CA VAL A 171 -14.42 -14.40 8.24
C VAL A 171 -15.12 -15.47 7.39
N SER A 172 -14.54 -16.67 7.25
CA SER A 172 -15.16 -17.79 6.51
C SER A 172 -16.46 -18.26 7.17
N ALA A 173 -16.46 -18.36 8.50
CA ALA A 173 -17.68 -18.68 9.26
C ALA A 173 -18.75 -17.58 9.18
N ALA A 174 -18.35 -16.32 9.07
CA ALA A 174 -19.28 -15.20 8.89
C ALA A 174 -19.83 -15.09 7.46
N MET A 175 -19.14 -15.68 6.48
CA MET A 175 -19.59 -15.75 5.08
C MET A 175 -20.40 -17.01 4.76
N ASP A 176 -20.36 -18.03 5.62
CA ASP A 176 -21.19 -19.23 5.48
C ASP A 176 -22.61 -18.96 5.98
N THR A 177 -23.46 -18.52 5.06
CA THR A 177 -24.88 -18.24 5.33
C THR A 177 -25.72 -19.49 5.56
N THR A 178 -25.17 -20.70 5.38
CA THR A 178 -25.88 -21.98 5.53
C THR A 178 -25.84 -22.53 6.96
N ASN A 179 -24.88 -22.11 7.76
CA ASN A 179 -24.76 -22.47 9.17
C ASN A 179 -24.65 -21.22 10.04
N GLN A 180 -25.73 -20.83 10.69
CA GLN A 180 -25.73 -19.83 11.77
C GLN A 180 -25.05 -20.38 13.03
N THR A 181 -23.87 -20.97 12.90
CA THR A 181 -23.04 -21.31 14.04
C THR A 181 -22.47 -20.01 14.60
N ALA A 182 -22.74 -19.77 15.88
CA ALA A 182 -22.25 -18.61 16.62
C ALA A 182 -20.76 -18.38 16.27
N ILE A 183 -20.43 -17.17 15.84
CA ILE A 183 -19.05 -16.74 15.61
C ILE A 183 -18.27 -17.11 16.86
N ALA A 184 -17.33 -18.04 16.74
CA ALA A 184 -16.54 -18.51 17.87
C ALA A 184 -15.85 -17.30 18.51
N GLU A 185 -16.15 -17.07 19.77
CA GLU A 185 -15.56 -15.95 20.52
C GLU A 185 -14.06 -16.18 20.60
N VAL A 186 -13.26 -15.26 20.03
CA VAL A 186 -11.79 -15.35 20.06
C VAL A 186 -11.36 -15.21 21.53
N LYS A 187 -10.91 -16.30 22.14
CA LYS A 187 -10.36 -16.26 23.50
C LYS A 187 -8.95 -15.69 23.48
N TYR A 188 -8.77 -14.57 24.15
CA TYR A 188 -7.47 -13.95 24.35
C TYR A 188 -6.81 -14.57 25.59
N THR A 189 -5.78 -15.42 25.38
CA THR A 189 -5.08 -16.12 26.48
C THR A 189 -3.76 -15.49 26.86
N ARG A 190 -3.32 -14.46 26.13
CA ARG A 190 -2.04 -13.79 26.34
C ARG A 190 -2.10 -12.83 27.53
N ASP A 191 -1.13 -12.90 28.43
CA ASP A 191 -0.93 -11.89 29.46
C ASP A 191 -0.33 -10.61 28.83
N MET A 192 -1.20 -9.62 28.62
CA MET A 192 -0.79 -8.36 28.01
C MET A 192 0.07 -7.49 28.95
N ASN A 193 -0.04 -7.67 30.27
CA ASN A 193 0.88 -7.02 31.22
C ASN A 193 2.31 -7.57 31.07
N ALA A 194 2.44 -8.87 30.88
CA ALA A 194 3.75 -9.47 30.60
C ALA A 194 4.34 -8.97 29.27
N VAL A 195 3.51 -8.76 28.25
CA VAL A 195 3.95 -8.15 26.97
C VAL A 195 4.46 -6.72 27.19
N ALA A 196 3.66 -5.86 27.83
CA ALA A 196 4.04 -4.46 28.07
C ALA A 196 5.31 -4.37 28.95
N ALA A 197 5.41 -5.22 29.98
CA ALA A 197 6.61 -5.30 30.82
C ALA A 197 7.83 -5.79 30.04
N GLY A 198 7.67 -6.78 29.16
CA GLY A 198 8.72 -7.27 28.26
C GLY A 198 9.25 -6.19 27.31
N ILE A 199 8.36 -5.35 26.77
CA ILE A 199 8.72 -4.20 25.93
C ILE A 199 9.57 -3.20 26.76
N LEU A 200 9.14 -2.85 27.96
CA LEU A 200 9.86 -1.92 28.83
C LEU A 200 11.22 -2.48 29.30
N ALA A 201 11.29 -3.79 29.55
CA ALA A 201 12.51 -4.48 29.97
C ALA A 201 13.41 -4.90 28.79
N LEU A 202 13.03 -4.59 27.55
CA LEU A 202 13.77 -4.98 26.34
C LEU A 202 15.23 -4.50 26.46
N LYS A 203 16.18 -5.40 26.24
CA LYS A 203 17.61 -5.04 26.20
C LYS A 203 17.91 -4.26 24.92
N GLU A 204 18.86 -3.33 25.00
CA GLU A 204 19.21 -2.49 23.86
C GLU A 204 19.65 -3.32 22.63
N ASP A 205 20.40 -4.39 22.86
CA ASP A 205 20.88 -5.28 21.78
C ASP A 205 19.77 -6.09 21.10
N ALA A 206 18.62 -6.26 21.77
CA ALA A 206 17.44 -6.92 21.22
C ALA A 206 16.45 -5.93 20.61
N SER A 207 16.77 -4.63 20.60
CA SER A 207 15.92 -3.56 20.09
C SER A 207 16.39 -3.01 18.75
N LEU A 208 15.54 -2.26 18.07
CA LEU A 208 15.89 -1.53 16.84
C LEU A 208 16.86 -0.35 17.11
N ALA A 209 17.09 0.06 18.36
CA ALA A 209 18.07 1.10 18.68
C ALA A 209 19.50 0.75 18.23
N LYS A 210 19.85 -0.54 18.16
CA LYS A 210 21.14 -1.03 17.66
C LYS A 210 21.16 -1.34 16.15
N ASN A 211 20.02 -1.23 15.47
CA ASN A 211 19.96 -1.47 14.04
C ASN A 211 20.40 -0.22 13.27
N GLU A 212 21.52 -0.31 12.54
CA GLU A 212 22.08 0.83 11.80
C GLU A 212 21.13 1.38 10.74
N LYS A 213 20.35 0.50 10.06
CA LYS A 213 19.38 0.92 9.03
C LYS A 213 18.23 1.70 9.69
N PHE A 214 17.76 1.26 10.86
CA PHE A 214 16.74 1.96 11.62
C PHE A 214 17.26 3.29 12.18
N SER A 215 18.47 3.30 12.70
CA SER A 215 19.11 4.54 13.18
C SER A 215 19.33 5.54 12.06
N GLY A 216 19.70 5.06 10.87
CA GLY A 216 19.80 5.89 9.65
C GLY A 216 18.47 6.50 9.27
N LEU A 217 17.38 5.70 9.27
CA LEU A 217 16.02 6.18 9.01
C LEU A 217 15.59 7.27 10.00
N MET A 218 15.83 7.08 11.30
CA MET A 218 15.45 8.07 12.32
C MET A 218 16.30 9.35 12.29
N ALA A 219 17.47 9.32 11.63
CA ALA A 219 18.30 10.51 11.42
C ALA A 219 17.82 11.38 10.24
N GLU A 220 17.00 10.83 9.36
CA GLU A 220 16.41 11.59 8.25
C GLU A 220 15.34 12.56 8.79
N LYS A 221 15.27 13.75 8.17
CA LYS A 221 14.23 14.72 8.50
C LYS A 221 12.93 14.36 7.78
N GLY A 222 11.89 13.97 8.53
CA GLY A 222 10.61 13.56 7.96
C GLY A 222 9.43 13.81 8.90
N ASP A 223 8.25 13.98 8.31
CA ASP A 223 6.97 14.06 9.02
C ASP A 223 6.58 12.71 9.60
N ALA A 224 6.88 11.64 8.84
CA ALA A 224 6.71 10.27 9.27
C ALA A 224 7.81 9.38 8.71
N HIS A 225 8.11 8.29 9.43
CA HIS A 225 9.06 7.28 9.01
C HIS A 225 8.39 5.91 9.05
N PHE A 226 8.71 5.10 8.06
CA PHE A 226 8.16 3.76 7.90
C PHE A 226 9.30 2.74 7.83
N TRP A 227 9.16 1.67 8.60
CA TRP A 227 10.03 0.50 8.57
C TRP A 227 9.20 -0.73 8.28
N PHE A 228 9.65 -1.54 7.34
CA PHE A 228 9.05 -2.79 6.96
C PHE A 228 10.11 -3.89 6.91
N ASN A 229 9.91 -4.94 7.69
CA ASN A 229 10.74 -6.14 7.66
C ASN A 229 9.97 -7.25 6.93
N ALA A 230 10.39 -7.58 5.71
CA ALA A 230 9.72 -8.57 4.88
C ALA A 230 9.79 -9.99 5.46
N GLU A 231 10.81 -10.30 6.25
CA GLU A 231 10.96 -11.59 6.92
C GLU A 231 9.78 -11.93 7.85
N TYR A 232 9.14 -10.91 8.41
CA TYR A 232 7.91 -11.02 9.19
C TYR A 232 6.79 -11.76 8.44
N PHE A 233 6.74 -11.60 7.12
CA PHE A 233 5.71 -12.20 6.26
C PHE A 233 6.16 -13.51 5.60
N SER A 234 7.41 -13.93 5.75
CA SER A 234 7.98 -15.09 5.06
C SER A 234 7.22 -16.41 5.32
N SER A 235 6.67 -16.56 6.53
CA SER A 235 5.88 -17.75 6.91
C SER A 235 4.47 -17.80 6.27
N THR A 236 3.98 -16.67 5.72
CA THR A 236 2.65 -16.58 5.08
C THR A 236 2.73 -16.59 3.55
N ALA A 237 3.93 -16.41 2.99
CA ALA A 237 4.16 -16.32 1.54
C ALA A 237 4.46 -17.66 0.86
N ALA A 238 4.29 -18.80 1.56
CA ALA A 238 4.46 -20.12 0.98
C ALA A 238 3.36 -20.39 -0.06
N LEU A 239 3.69 -20.17 -1.35
CA LEU A 239 2.85 -20.60 -2.47
C LEU A 239 2.90 -22.13 -2.56
N PRO A 240 1.75 -22.84 -2.45
CA PRO A 240 1.74 -24.31 -2.57
C PRO A 240 2.31 -24.75 -3.92
N GLY A 241 3.23 -25.69 -3.91
CA GLY A 241 3.85 -26.30 -5.10
C GLY A 241 5.12 -25.57 -5.60
N ILE A 242 5.14 -24.25 -5.74
CA ILE A 242 6.32 -23.52 -6.21
C ILE A 242 7.31 -23.28 -5.07
N GLY A 243 6.83 -23.02 -3.86
CA GLY A 243 7.68 -22.74 -2.70
C GLY A 243 8.59 -23.90 -2.27
N ALA A 244 8.25 -25.15 -2.64
CA ALA A 244 9.10 -26.31 -2.39
C ALA A 244 10.23 -26.47 -3.42
N MET A 245 10.08 -25.91 -4.62
CA MET A 245 11.04 -26.00 -5.73
C MET A 245 11.96 -24.77 -5.83
N ALA A 246 11.48 -23.61 -5.40
CA ALA A 246 12.21 -22.36 -5.45
C ALA A 246 12.62 -21.89 -4.06
N ASN A 247 13.85 -21.38 -3.93
CA ASN A 247 14.38 -20.88 -2.65
C ASN A 247 13.86 -19.46 -2.35
N LEU A 248 12.53 -19.29 -2.34
CA LEU A 248 11.87 -17.99 -2.19
C LEU A 248 12.17 -17.32 -0.83
N SER A 249 12.56 -18.09 0.19
CA SER A 249 12.96 -17.53 1.49
C SER A 249 14.12 -16.53 1.38
N LYS A 250 14.98 -16.69 0.36
CA LYS A 250 16.09 -15.77 0.08
C LYS A 250 15.63 -14.34 -0.27
N LEU A 251 14.43 -14.18 -0.78
CA LEU A 251 13.85 -12.86 -1.07
C LEU A 251 13.48 -12.08 0.20
N TYR A 252 13.09 -12.80 1.24
CA TYR A 252 12.59 -12.20 2.48
C TYR A 252 13.67 -12.11 3.56
N GLN A 253 14.66 -13.00 3.53
CA GLN A 253 15.72 -13.08 4.54
C GLN A 253 16.52 -11.77 4.58
N GLY A 254 16.44 -11.05 5.70
CA GLY A 254 17.10 -9.76 5.91
C GLY A 254 16.59 -8.63 5.00
N ALA A 255 15.47 -8.84 4.30
CA ALA A 255 14.88 -7.82 3.44
C ALA A 255 14.12 -6.79 4.28
N ILE A 256 14.55 -5.54 4.18
CA ILE A 256 14.03 -4.41 4.93
C ILE A 256 13.75 -3.27 3.96
N THR A 257 12.61 -2.60 4.12
CA THR A 257 12.32 -1.34 3.44
C THR A 257 12.15 -0.24 4.47
N THR A 258 12.82 0.86 4.26
CA THR A 258 12.65 2.11 5.03
C THR A 258 12.04 3.16 4.14
N ALA A 259 11.21 4.06 4.68
CA ALA A 259 10.73 5.21 3.94
C ALA A 259 10.55 6.43 4.85
N THR A 260 10.88 7.59 4.33
CA THR A 260 10.66 8.90 4.93
C THR A 260 9.59 9.62 4.14
N ILE A 261 8.56 10.13 4.82
CA ILE A 261 7.41 10.80 4.21
C ILE A 261 7.39 12.26 4.63
N ASN A 262 7.23 13.15 3.65
CA ASN A 262 7.12 14.59 3.87
C ASN A 262 5.87 15.15 3.17
N PHE A 263 5.06 15.88 3.93
CA PHE A 263 3.90 16.61 3.43
C PHE A 263 4.29 18.07 3.15
N GLU A 264 4.48 18.40 1.89
CA GLU A 264 4.84 19.75 1.44
C GLU A 264 3.63 20.49 0.84
N ASN A 265 3.81 21.73 0.44
CA ASN A 265 2.76 22.43 -0.29
C ASN A 265 2.58 21.79 -1.67
N GLY A 266 1.35 21.38 -1.97
CA GLY A 266 0.97 20.80 -3.25
C GLY A 266 1.54 19.44 -3.58
N LYS A 267 2.28 18.78 -2.67
CA LYS A 267 2.83 17.44 -2.94
C LYS A 267 3.17 16.64 -1.67
N ILE A 268 3.20 15.34 -1.84
CA ILE A 268 3.72 14.39 -0.86
C ILE A 268 4.98 13.77 -1.44
N ASN A 269 6.09 13.87 -0.72
CA ASN A 269 7.35 13.19 -1.04
C ASN A 269 7.50 11.95 -0.18
N LEU A 270 7.97 10.86 -0.81
CA LEU A 270 8.35 9.64 -0.14
C LEU A 270 9.73 9.21 -0.66
N ASP A 271 10.70 9.17 0.23
CA ASP A 271 12.04 8.67 -0.03
C ASP A 271 12.16 7.27 0.58
N ALA A 272 12.29 6.24 -0.25
CA ALA A 272 12.35 4.85 0.18
C ALA A 272 13.72 4.24 -0.09
N LYS A 273 14.11 3.28 0.76
CA LYS A 273 15.32 2.50 0.59
C LYS A 273 15.05 1.03 0.93
N SER A 274 15.27 0.17 -0.06
CA SER A 274 15.06 -1.27 0.06
C SER A 274 16.39 -2.00 0.20
N TYR A 275 16.54 -2.76 1.26
CA TYR A 275 17.71 -3.58 1.56
C TYR A 275 17.35 -5.04 1.36
N GLY A 276 18.26 -5.84 0.81
CA GLY A 276 18.15 -7.28 0.74
C GLY A 276 18.98 -7.99 1.81
N GLY A 277 18.85 -9.31 1.90
CA GLY A 277 19.84 -10.15 2.54
C GLY A 277 21.18 -10.10 1.80
N LYS A 278 22.22 -10.75 2.37
CA LYS A 278 23.58 -10.63 1.84
C LYS A 278 23.67 -10.99 0.36
N GLU A 279 23.11 -12.12 -0.06
CA GLU A 279 23.19 -12.59 -1.46
C GLU A 279 22.50 -11.61 -2.43
N ILE A 280 21.31 -11.10 -2.05
CA ILE A 280 20.56 -10.12 -2.85
C ILE A 280 21.28 -8.77 -2.88
N THR A 281 21.89 -8.36 -1.77
CA THR A 281 22.68 -7.11 -1.70
C THR A 281 23.92 -7.20 -2.60
N ASP A 282 24.65 -8.32 -2.55
CA ASP A 282 25.81 -8.56 -3.41
C ASP A 282 25.41 -8.59 -4.90
N LEU A 283 24.25 -9.17 -5.21
CA LEU A 283 23.67 -9.15 -6.56
C LEU A 283 23.39 -7.72 -7.03
N TYR A 284 22.69 -6.91 -6.23
CA TYR A 284 22.40 -5.52 -6.59
C TYR A 284 23.66 -4.70 -6.76
N LYS A 285 24.65 -4.84 -5.86
CA LYS A 285 25.93 -4.16 -5.95
C LYS A 285 26.66 -4.44 -7.27
N LYS A 286 26.59 -5.69 -7.77
CA LYS A 286 27.26 -6.12 -8.98
C LYS A 286 26.48 -5.81 -10.25
N TYR A 287 25.15 -5.91 -10.18
CA TYR A 287 24.28 -5.90 -11.34
C TYR A 287 23.21 -4.80 -11.32
N SER A 288 23.36 -3.74 -10.50
CA SER A 288 22.47 -2.57 -10.62
C SER A 288 22.52 -2.00 -12.03
N GLY A 289 21.37 -1.56 -12.51
CA GLY A 289 21.22 -0.88 -13.78
C GLY A 289 21.96 0.46 -13.78
N LYS A 290 22.02 1.07 -14.94
CA LYS A 290 22.40 2.46 -15.16
C LYS A 290 21.16 3.26 -15.55
N GLU A 291 21.30 4.54 -15.80
CA GLU A 291 20.21 5.34 -16.32
C GLU A 291 19.58 4.66 -17.55
N PHE A 292 18.26 4.58 -17.57
CA PHE A 292 17.51 4.02 -18.69
C PHE A 292 17.65 4.87 -19.97
N ASP A 293 17.47 4.26 -21.14
CA ASP A 293 17.59 4.94 -22.42
C ASP A 293 16.44 5.94 -22.67
N LYS A 294 16.71 7.23 -22.48
CA LYS A 294 15.74 8.33 -22.71
C LYS A 294 15.22 8.39 -24.15
N SER A 295 15.96 7.85 -25.12
CA SER A 295 15.50 7.85 -26.51
C SER A 295 14.28 6.95 -26.72
N MET A 296 14.11 5.91 -25.88
CA MET A 296 12.89 5.10 -25.91
C MET A 296 11.64 5.92 -25.56
N VAL A 297 11.75 6.85 -24.61
CA VAL A 297 10.64 7.76 -24.26
C VAL A 297 10.37 8.76 -25.38
N LYS A 298 11.42 9.30 -26.02
CA LYS A 298 11.27 10.22 -27.16
C LYS A 298 10.60 9.59 -28.38
N ASN A 299 10.69 8.26 -28.51
CA ASN A 299 10.05 7.52 -29.62
C ASN A 299 8.54 7.31 -29.39
N ILE A 300 7.98 7.61 -28.22
CA ILE A 300 6.53 7.55 -28.01
C ILE A 300 5.82 8.51 -28.96
N PRO A 301 4.92 8.04 -29.86
CA PRO A 301 4.39 8.87 -30.93
C PRO A 301 3.25 9.82 -30.49
N SER A 302 2.93 9.88 -29.23
CA SER A 302 1.86 10.72 -28.69
C SER A 302 2.31 11.52 -27.47
N LYS A 303 1.80 12.76 -27.34
CA LYS A 303 1.91 13.58 -26.13
C LYS A 303 0.82 13.29 -25.09
N ASN A 304 -0.22 12.56 -25.48
CA ASN A 304 -1.37 12.19 -24.66
C ASN A 304 -1.02 10.99 -23.77
N LEU A 305 -0.19 11.20 -22.78
CA LEU A 305 0.37 10.15 -21.94
C LEU A 305 -0.45 9.99 -20.64
N ALA A 306 -1.01 8.79 -20.45
CA ALA A 306 -1.67 8.41 -19.19
C ALA A 306 -0.64 7.97 -18.15
N GLY A 307 0.39 7.25 -18.59
CA GLY A 307 1.49 6.85 -17.72
C GLY A 307 2.60 6.16 -18.49
N LEU A 308 3.79 6.19 -17.90
CA LEU A 308 4.94 5.42 -18.36
C LEU A 308 5.76 4.90 -17.18
N PHE A 309 6.43 3.78 -17.43
CA PHE A 309 7.51 3.25 -16.59
C PHE A 309 8.67 2.86 -17.49
N ALA A 310 9.86 3.36 -17.19
CA ALA A 310 11.09 3.02 -17.89
C ALA A 310 12.10 2.52 -16.87
N PHE A 311 12.81 1.45 -17.20
CA PHE A 311 13.86 0.94 -16.32
C PHE A 311 14.99 0.28 -17.11
N ASN A 312 16.18 0.31 -16.52
CA ASN A 312 17.35 -0.39 -17.00
C ASN A 312 17.80 -1.43 -15.98
N PHE A 313 18.16 -2.61 -16.44
CA PHE A 313 18.72 -3.69 -15.63
C PHE A 313 19.90 -4.35 -16.39
N LYS A 314 20.77 -5.03 -15.66
CA LYS A 314 21.79 -5.87 -16.31
C LYS A 314 21.22 -7.27 -16.52
N PRO A 315 21.09 -7.77 -17.76
CA PRO A 315 20.49 -9.07 -18.04
C PRO A 315 21.18 -10.23 -17.33
N GLU A 316 22.50 -10.15 -17.12
CA GLU A 316 23.27 -11.12 -16.34
C GLU A 316 22.79 -11.21 -14.89
N GLY A 317 22.37 -10.08 -14.32
CA GLY A 317 21.80 -10.01 -12.97
C GLY A 317 20.53 -10.81 -12.84
N VAL A 318 19.67 -10.83 -13.87
CA VAL A 318 18.46 -11.66 -13.90
C VAL A 318 18.82 -13.14 -13.86
N LYS A 319 19.81 -13.58 -14.64
CA LYS A 319 20.29 -14.96 -14.64
C LYS A 319 20.81 -15.37 -13.26
N GLU A 320 21.63 -14.53 -12.63
CA GLU A 320 22.18 -14.81 -11.30
C GLU A 320 21.09 -14.79 -10.20
N PHE A 321 20.11 -13.89 -10.31
CA PHE A 321 18.95 -13.86 -9.43
C PHE A 321 18.15 -15.16 -9.48
N LEU A 322 17.88 -15.68 -10.68
CA LEU A 322 17.19 -16.95 -10.86
C LEU A 322 17.98 -18.14 -10.27
N LYS A 323 19.32 -18.11 -10.35
CA LYS A 323 20.19 -19.12 -9.68
C LYS A 323 20.07 -19.05 -8.14
N ILE A 324 20.09 -17.83 -7.55
CA ILE A 324 19.90 -17.65 -6.10
C ILE A 324 18.59 -18.30 -5.65
N LEU A 325 17.55 -18.22 -6.49
CA LEU A 325 16.24 -18.80 -6.24
C LEU A 325 16.11 -20.27 -6.63
N ASN A 326 17.17 -20.92 -7.17
CA ASN A 326 17.12 -22.27 -7.74
C ASN A 326 16.09 -22.44 -8.87
N MET A 327 15.81 -21.37 -9.62
CA MET A 327 14.80 -21.36 -10.69
C MET A 327 15.43 -21.45 -12.09
N ASP A 328 16.71 -21.25 -12.24
CA ASP A 328 17.43 -21.23 -13.53
C ASP A 328 17.30 -22.54 -14.28
N GLY A 329 17.42 -23.68 -13.61
CA GLY A 329 17.24 -25.01 -14.18
C GLY A 329 15.80 -25.24 -14.67
N LEU A 330 14.80 -24.84 -13.90
CA LEU A 330 13.40 -24.97 -14.26
C LEU A 330 13.04 -24.11 -15.48
N ILE A 331 13.53 -22.86 -15.49
CA ILE A 331 13.30 -21.93 -16.61
C ILE A 331 14.01 -22.42 -17.86
N ASN A 332 15.26 -22.89 -17.77
CA ASN A 332 15.97 -23.44 -18.92
C ASN A 332 15.28 -24.69 -19.48
N LEU A 333 14.74 -25.56 -18.63
CA LEU A 333 13.98 -26.75 -19.06
C LEU A 333 12.72 -26.36 -19.86
N GLY A 334 11.95 -25.40 -19.34
CA GLY A 334 10.76 -24.87 -20.05
C GLY A 334 11.13 -24.14 -21.34
N ALA A 335 12.14 -23.28 -21.30
CA ALA A 335 12.60 -22.49 -22.45
C ALA A 335 13.20 -23.37 -23.57
N ALA A 336 13.88 -24.46 -23.22
CA ALA A 336 14.46 -25.40 -24.19
C ALA A 336 13.39 -26.02 -25.11
N GLN A 337 12.17 -26.26 -24.62
CA GLN A 337 11.05 -26.80 -25.39
C GLN A 337 10.64 -25.88 -26.55
N VAL A 338 10.96 -24.58 -26.47
CA VAL A 338 10.65 -23.60 -27.51
C VAL A 338 11.90 -23.08 -28.24
N GLY A 339 13.07 -23.69 -27.97
CA GLY A 339 14.32 -23.36 -28.65
C GLY A 339 15.03 -22.13 -28.11
N PHE A 340 14.89 -21.86 -26.82
CA PHE A 340 15.41 -20.67 -26.12
C PHE A 340 16.10 -21.10 -24.81
N ASN A 341 17.02 -20.28 -24.28
CA ASN A 341 17.65 -20.46 -22.96
C ASN A 341 18.02 -19.11 -22.31
N LEU A 342 18.45 -19.14 -21.05
CA LEU A 342 18.80 -17.94 -20.30
C LEU A 342 20.03 -17.20 -20.89
N ASP A 343 20.95 -17.90 -21.57
CA ASP A 343 22.07 -17.25 -22.24
C ASP A 343 21.62 -16.49 -23.49
N ASP A 344 20.63 -17.01 -24.22
CA ASP A 344 19.97 -16.27 -25.30
C ASP A 344 19.30 -15.00 -24.76
N PHE A 345 18.62 -15.08 -23.59
CA PHE A 345 18.04 -13.91 -22.94
C PHE A 345 19.09 -12.84 -22.59
N VAL A 346 20.21 -13.25 -22.01
CA VAL A 346 21.31 -12.34 -21.64
C VAL A 346 21.90 -11.68 -22.89
N LYS A 347 22.18 -12.46 -23.94
CA LYS A 347 22.72 -11.93 -25.19
C LYS A 347 21.77 -11.00 -25.93
N ALA A 348 20.47 -11.34 -25.93
CA ALA A 348 19.45 -10.60 -26.65
C ALA A 348 19.26 -9.18 -26.13
N ASN A 349 19.30 -9.01 -24.80
CA ASN A 349 18.86 -7.78 -24.15
C ASN A 349 20.02 -6.83 -23.83
N LYS A 350 19.80 -5.54 -24.05
CA LYS A 350 20.65 -4.46 -23.57
C LYS A 350 20.26 -3.99 -22.17
N GLY A 351 19.03 -4.29 -21.77
CA GLY A 351 18.48 -4.10 -20.42
C GLY A 351 17.51 -2.95 -20.26
N ASP A 352 17.24 -2.13 -21.27
CA ASP A 352 16.23 -1.09 -21.16
C ASP A 352 14.84 -1.62 -21.51
N ILE A 353 13.86 -1.31 -20.70
CA ILE A 353 12.43 -1.62 -20.88
C ILE A 353 11.62 -0.33 -20.71
N LEU A 354 10.65 -0.13 -21.59
CA LEU A 354 9.64 0.91 -21.51
C LEU A 354 8.25 0.29 -21.57
N ILE A 355 7.37 0.72 -20.68
CA ILE A 355 5.93 0.46 -20.71
C ILE A 355 5.24 1.81 -20.70
N ALA A 356 4.34 2.07 -21.66
CA ALA A 356 3.57 3.31 -21.68
C ALA A 356 2.11 3.05 -22.07
N VAL A 357 1.23 3.92 -21.62
CA VAL A 357 -0.19 3.97 -21.97
C VAL A 357 -0.50 5.36 -22.48
N THR A 358 -0.99 5.46 -23.71
CA THR A 358 -1.30 6.73 -24.39
C THR A 358 -2.71 6.72 -24.96
N ASP A 359 -3.19 7.89 -25.36
CA ASP A 359 -4.39 8.08 -26.19
C ASP A 359 -5.63 7.30 -25.72
N ILE A 360 -6.00 7.49 -24.43
CA ILE A 360 -7.23 6.91 -23.88
C ILE A 360 -8.41 7.46 -24.69
N LYS A 361 -9.18 6.55 -25.32
CA LYS A 361 -10.37 6.86 -26.12
C LYS A 361 -11.60 6.20 -25.51
N GLN A 362 -12.70 6.91 -25.52
CA GLN A 362 -13.97 6.32 -25.13
C GLN A 362 -14.59 5.67 -26.36
N ASP A 363 -14.65 4.34 -26.36
CA ASP A 363 -15.35 3.57 -27.38
C ASP A 363 -16.74 3.20 -26.86
N THR A 364 -17.78 3.57 -27.62
CA THR A 364 -19.18 3.33 -27.25
C THR A 364 -19.58 1.84 -27.32
N LEU A 365 -18.85 1.01 -28.08
CA LEU A 365 -19.13 -0.41 -28.28
C LEU A 365 -18.32 -1.31 -27.30
N VAL A 366 -17.06 -0.95 -27.01
CA VAL A 366 -16.12 -1.78 -26.24
C VAL A 366 -15.77 -1.16 -24.87
N GLY A 367 -16.26 0.05 -24.58
CA GLY A 367 -15.91 0.81 -23.40
C GLY A 367 -14.71 1.73 -23.63
N GLN A 368 -13.76 1.74 -22.71
CA GLN A 368 -12.56 2.57 -22.83
C GLN A 368 -11.45 1.77 -23.51
N ASN A 369 -10.74 2.41 -24.41
CA ASN A 369 -9.58 1.86 -25.11
C ASN A 369 -8.41 2.84 -25.00
N ALA A 370 -7.19 2.30 -24.91
CA ALA A 370 -5.97 3.09 -24.86
C ALA A 370 -4.89 2.40 -25.69
N ASP A 371 -3.98 3.19 -26.24
CA ASP A 371 -2.81 2.64 -26.91
C ASP A 371 -1.78 2.22 -25.84
N PHE A 372 -1.41 0.95 -25.87
CA PHE A 372 -0.39 0.35 -25.01
C PHE A 372 0.91 0.20 -25.79
N ILE A 373 2.04 0.53 -25.17
CA ILE A 373 3.37 0.38 -25.72
C ILE A 373 4.23 -0.40 -24.73
N PHE A 374 4.79 -1.52 -25.19
CA PHE A 374 5.90 -2.19 -24.54
C PHE A 374 7.10 -2.10 -25.50
N ALA A 375 8.25 -1.64 -25.01
CA ALA A 375 9.46 -1.62 -25.80
C ALA A 375 10.65 -2.15 -24.98
N ALA A 376 11.59 -2.81 -25.69
CA ALA A 376 12.82 -3.33 -25.10
C ALA A 376 14.02 -2.99 -25.99
N SER A 377 15.16 -2.66 -25.38
CA SER A 377 16.41 -2.44 -26.12
C SER A 377 17.08 -3.76 -26.47
N ILE A 378 17.58 -3.84 -27.71
CA ILE A 378 18.21 -5.03 -28.27
C ILE A 378 19.73 -4.90 -28.23
N ASN A 379 20.41 -5.98 -27.82
CA ASN A 379 21.84 -6.13 -27.89
C ASN A 379 22.25 -7.04 -29.05
N ASP A 380 21.65 -8.23 -29.14
CA ASP A 380 21.87 -9.19 -30.24
C ASP A 380 20.52 -9.59 -30.86
N LYS A 381 20.32 -9.18 -32.11
CA LYS A 381 19.07 -9.39 -32.85
C LYS A 381 18.76 -10.86 -33.08
N THR A 382 19.79 -11.68 -33.32
CA THR A 382 19.61 -13.12 -33.54
C THR A 382 19.07 -13.81 -32.31
N SER A 383 19.67 -13.55 -31.16
CA SER A 383 19.18 -14.06 -29.87
C SER A 383 17.81 -13.48 -29.50
N PHE A 384 17.54 -12.20 -29.85
CA PHE A 384 16.25 -11.59 -29.60
C PHE A 384 15.12 -12.22 -30.43
N ASN A 385 15.39 -12.57 -31.68
CA ASN A 385 14.43 -13.28 -32.54
C ASN A 385 14.03 -14.64 -31.93
N LYS A 386 14.93 -15.36 -31.26
CA LYS A 386 14.56 -16.58 -30.52
C LYS A 386 13.56 -16.31 -29.39
N ILE A 387 13.70 -15.16 -28.69
CA ILE A 387 12.71 -14.74 -27.68
C ILE A 387 11.34 -14.50 -28.33
N ILE A 388 11.30 -13.80 -29.47
CA ILE A 388 10.06 -13.55 -30.21
C ILE A 388 9.43 -14.87 -30.65
N ASP A 389 10.22 -15.80 -31.21
CA ASP A 389 9.72 -17.09 -31.68
C ASP A 389 9.23 -17.98 -30.52
N ALA A 390 9.89 -17.93 -29.37
CA ALA A 390 9.41 -18.56 -28.14
C ALA A 390 8.10 -17.92 -27.69
N GLY A 391 8.01 -16.59 -27.70
CA GLY A 391 6.78 -15.84 -27.38
C GLY A 391 5.60 -16.22 -28.28
N LYS A 392 5.82 -16.42 -29.59
CA LYS A 392 4.78 -16.89 -30.52
C LYS A 392 4.29 -18.29 -30.18
N LYS A 393 5.22 -19.19 -29.78
CA LYS A 393 4.86 -20.58 -29.40
C LYS A 393 4.03 -20.64 -28.11
N PHE A 394 4.38 -19.81 -27.11
CA PHE A 394 3.66 -19.76 -25.84
C PHE A 394 2.41 -18.85 -25.89
N GLY A 395 2.51 -17.71 -26.56
CA GLY A 395 1.47 -16.67 -26.60
C GLY A 395 0.32 -16.97 -27.56
N GLY A 396 0.46 -18.01 -28.41
CA GLY A 396 -0.56 -18.44 -29.35
C GLY A 396 -1.18 -17.27 -30.13
N PRO A 397 -2.51 -17.10 -30.11
CA PRO A 397 -3.23 -16.06 -30.87
C PRO A 397 -2.89 -14.61 -30.48
N MET A 398 -2.29 -14.35 -29.33
CA MET A 398 -1.92 -12.96 -28.92
C MET A 398 -0.80 -12.36 -29.77
N LEU A 399 0.13 -13.19 -30.26
CA LEU A 399 1.22 -12.78 -31.13
C LEU A 399 1.06 -13.29 -32.57
N GLY A 400 -0.05 -13.96 -32.88
CA GLY A 400 -0.41 -14.45 -34.21
C GLY A 400 -1.20 -13.42 -35.03
N ASP A 401 -1.71 -13.83 -36.19
CA ASP A 401 -2.34 -13.00 -37.22
C ASP A 401 -3.68 -12.30 -36.82
N ASN A 402 -4.05 -12.31 -35.55
CA ASN A 402 -5.17 -11.51 -35.06
C ASN A 402 -4.76 -10.05 -34.99
N ASN A 403 -5.27 -9.24 -35.90
CA ASN A 403 -5.03 -7.79 -36.09
C ASN A 403 -5.15 -6.86 -34.85
N LYS A 404 -5.29 -7.41 -33.64
CA LYS A 404 -5.44 -6.64 -32.40
C LYS A 404 -4.11 -6.14 -31.82
N TYR A 405 -3.02 -6.89 -32.03
CA TYR A 405 -1.70 -6.54 -31.53
C TYR A 405 -0.70 -6.51 -32.68
N ALA A 406 0.27 -5.60 -32.60
CA ALA A 406 1.34 -5.46 -33.55
C ALA A 406 2.69 -5.43 -32.85
N TYR A 407 3.70 -6.01 -33.45
CA TYR A 407 5.08 -5.82 -33.02
C TYR A 407 5.98 -5.54 -34.23
N ASN A 408 7.10 -4.88 -33.96
CA ASN A 408 8.14 -4.66 -34.93
C ASN A 408 9.50 -4.65 -34.24
N VAL A 409 10.58 -4.87 -35.01
CA VAL A 409 11.92 -5.00 -34.51
C VAL A 409 12.91 -4.36 -35.48
N ASN A 410 13.76 -3.47 -35.00
CA ASN A 410 14.94 -2.97 -35.72
C ASN A 410 16.24 -3.42 -35.01
N ASP A 411 17.36 -2.83 -35.33
CA ASP A 411 18.64 -3.21 -34.70
C ASP A 411 18.84 -2.66 -33.28
N LYS A 412 17.96 -1.77 -32.82
CA LYS A 412 18.04 -1.12 -31.51
C LYS A 412 16.90 -1.52 -30.56
N TYR A 413 15.68 -1.67 -31.10
CA TYR A 413 14.48 -1.82 -30.29
C TYR A 413 13.55 -2.91 -30.84
N PHE A 414 12.92 -3.60 -29.93
CA PHE A 414 11.68 -4.32 -30.12
C PHE A 414 10.55 -3.45 -29.57
N VAL A 415 9.41 -3.40 -30.24
CA VAL A 415 8.19 -2.77 -29.75
C VAL A 415 6.99 -3.66 -29.99
N PHE A 416 6.10 -3.71 -29.03
CA PHE A 416 4.83 -4.44 -29.05
C PHE A 416 3.71 -3.50 -28.60
N THR A 417 2.64 -3.40 -29.35
CA THR A 417 1.51 -2.51 -29.09
C THR A 417 0.19 -3.16 -29.52
N ASN A 418 -0.93 -2.53 -29.14
CA ASN A 418 -2.26 -2.83 -29.66
C ASN A 418 -2.66 -1.92 -30.84
N ASN A 419 -1.70 -1.19 -31.46
CA ASN A 419 -1.96 -0.27 -32.57
C ASN A 419 -0.79 -0.27 -33.53
N LYS A 420 -1.02 -0.80 -34.76
CA LYS A 420 0.03 -0.93 -35.76
C LYS A 420 0.69 0.40 -36.13
N THR A 421 -0.06 1.48 -36.22
CA THR A 421 0.49 2.82 -36.54
C THR A 421 1.44 3.29 -35.47
N VAL A 422 1.09 3.07 -34.19
CA VAL A 422 1.97 3.36 -33.04
C VAL A 422 3.25 2.54 -33.12
N THR A 423 3.15 1.23 -33.46
CA THR A 423 4.30 0.34 -33.65
C THR A 423 5.27 0.88 -34.71
N ASP A 424 4.75 1.20 -35.90
CA ASP A 424 5.55 1.63 -37.03
C ASP A 424 6.22 3.00 -36.77
N THR A 425 5.49 3.95 -36.18
CA THR A 425 6.02 5.28 -35.83
C THR A 425 7.09 5.19 -34.74
N TYR A 426 6.89 4.34 -33.72
CA TYR A 426 7.85 4.13 -32.63
C TYR A 426 9.18 3.58 -33.18
N ILE A 427 9.12 2.53 -33.99
CA ILE A 427 10.30 1.88 -34.56
C ILE A 427 11.05 2.79 -35.53
N ALA A 428 10.34 3.63 -36.29
CA ALA A 428 10.95 4.63 -37.17
C ALA A 428 11.73 5.71 -36.39
N GLY A 429 11.43 5.90 -35.10
CA GLY A 429 12.11 6.88 -34.25
C GLY A 429 11.88 8.34 -34.68
N THR A 430 10.80 8.61 -35.41
CA THR A 430 10.50 9.92 -36.01
C THR A 430 9.69 10.85 -35.11
N ALA A 431 9.11 10.34 -34.02
CA ALA A 431 8.22 11.09 -33.15
C ALA A 431 8.91 12.26 -32.42
N ASN A 432 10.11 12.03 -31.89
CA ASN A 432 10.90 13.00 -31.13
C ASN A 432 10.08 13.76 -30.08
N THR A 433 9.22 13.03 -29.34
CA THR A 433 8.32 13.61 -28.34
C THR A 433 9.10 14.09 -27.12
N SER A 434 8.77 15.27 -26.62
CA SER A 434 9.33 15.83 -25.39
C SER A 434 8.27 15.90 -24.29
N PHE A 435 8.67 15.54 -23.07
CA PHE A 435 7.83 15.58 -21.86
C PHE A 435 8.55 16.37 -20.77
N ASP A 436 7.87 17.36 -20.18
CA ASP A 436 8.44 18.31 -19.19
C ASP A 436 8.87 17.64 -17.89
N PHE A 437 8.34 16.44 -17.59
CA PHE A 437 8.67 15.69 -16.39
C PHE A 437 9.96 14.84 -16.52
N MET A 438 10.55 14.74 -17.71
CA MET A 438 11.67 13.84 -17.95
C MET A 438 12.86 14.04 -17.02
N ASP A 439 13.23 15.29 -16.74
CA ASP A 439 14.36 15.60 -15.85
C ASP A 439 14.11 15.16 -14.41
N LYS A 440 12.83 15.03 -14.00
CA LYS A 440 12.47 14.58 -12.66
C LYS A 440 12.47 13.08 -12.47
N ILE A 441 12.28 12.30 -13.54
CA ILE A 441 12.22 10.84 -13.49
C ILE A 441 13.48 10.16 -14.02
N SER A 442 14.39 10.91 -14.65
CA SER A 442 15.65 10.41 -15.20
C SER A 442 16.80 10.54 -14.19
N GLY A 443 17.98 10.05 -14.59
CA GLY A 443 19.20 10.09 -13.75
C GLY A 443 19.48 8.77 -13.04
N GLY A 444 18.49 7.87 -12.93
CA GLY A 444 18.63 6.54 -12.32
C GLY A 444 18.15 5.41 -13.22
N PRO A 445 18.33 4.16 -12.77
CA PRO A 445 17.85 2.97 -13.48
C PRO A 445 16.35 2.87 -13.65
N PHE A 446 15.56 3.59 -12.86
CA PHE A 446 14.11 3.54 -12.89
C PHE A 446 13.50 4.93 -12.94
N GLY A 447 12.51 5.11 -13.80
CA GLY A 447 11.69 6.30 -13.90
C GLY A 447 10.24 5.97 -14.19
N GLY A 448 9.31 6.68 -13.56
CA GLY A 448 7.88 6.50 -13.75
C GLY A 448 7.11 7.81 -13.70
N PHE A 449 6.03 7.85 -14.45
CA PHE A 449 5.09 8.97 -14.48
C PHE A 449 3.67 8.46 -14.64
N VAL A 450 2.72 9.00 -13.86
CA VAL A 450 1.28 8.77 -14.03
C VAL A 450 0.56 10.10 -14.06
N ASN A 451 -0.18 10.36 -15.12
CA ASN A 451 -0.96 11.58 -15.33
C ASN A 451 -2.40 11.38 -14.88
N PHE A 452 -2.69 11.65 -13.61
CA PHE A 452 -4.05 11.47 -13.09
C PHE A 452 -5.05 12.40 -13.79
N GLN A 453 -4.67 13.64 -14.10
CA GLN A 453 -5.58 14.57 -14.78
C GLN A 453 -5.96 14.09 -16.18
N TYR A 454 -4.98 13.58 -16.94
CA TYR A 454 -5.26 13.01 -18.25
C TYR A 454 -6.18 11.77 -18.14
N ILE A 455 -5.90 10.87 -17.19
CA ILE A 455 -6.72 9.69 -16.92
C ILE A 455 -8.15 10.11 -16.58
N PHE A 456 -8.34 10.98 -15.59
CA PHE A 456 -9.66 11.45 -15.17
C PHE A 456 -10.42 12.12 -16.32
N ASN A 457 -9.76 13.00 -17.07
CA ASN A 457 -10.40 13.71 -18.18
C ASN A 457 -10.94 12.79 -19.28
N ASN A 458 -10.30 11.63 -19.48
CA ASN A 458 -10.70 10.63 -20.49
C ASN A 458 -11.54 9.48 -19.91
N MET A 459 -11.64 9.37 -18.58
CA MET A 459 -12.41 8.32 -17.89
C MET A 459 -13.59 8.90 -17.08
N LYS A 460 -14.23 9.94 -17.61
CA LYS A 460 -15.40 10.56 -16.95
C LYS A 460 -16.53 9.54 -16.75
N PRO A 461 -17.19 9.54 -15.57
CA PRO A 461 -18.38 8.72 -15.36
C PRO A 461 -19.44 8.98 -16.43
N LYS A 462 -20.12 7.93 -16.87
CA LYS A 462 -21.24 8.05 -17.81
C LYS A 462 -22.40 8.84 -17.16
N ALA A 463 -23.26 9.45 -17.96
CA ALA A 463 -24.44 10.18 -17.46
C ALA A 463 -25.39 9.29 -16.61
N THR A 464 -25.34 7.97 -16.83
CA THR A 464 -26.10 6.96 -16.06
C THR A 464 -25.36 6.44 -14.83
N ALA A 465 -24.16 6.97 -14.52
CA ALA A 465 -23.39 6.53 -13.37
C ALA A 465 -24.09 6.90 -12.06
N ASP A 466 -23.83 6.11 -11.02
CA ASP A 466 -24.29 6.43 -9.66
C ASP A 466 -23.76 7.81 -9.24
N SER A 467 -24.63 8.62 -8.65
CA SER A 467 -24.26 9.97 -8.18
C SER A 467 -23.07 9.96 -7.21
N LEU A 468 -22.92 8.90 -6.41
CA LEU A 468 -21.79 8.75 -5.49
C LEU A 468 -20.49 8.43 -6.22
N ASP A 469 -20.52 7.75 -7.36
CA ASP A 469 -19.34 7.55 -8.21
C ASP A 469 -18.90 8.86 -8.86
N VAL A 470 -19.86 9.70 -9.24
CA VAL A 470 -19.61 11.07 -9.73
C VAL A 470 -19.00 11.93 -8.61
N GLU A 471 -19.49 11.83 -7.36
CA GLU A 471 -18.89 12.55 -6.21
C GLU A 471 -17.43 12.11 -5.99
N ILE A 472 -17.12 10.81 -6.02
CA ILE A 472 -15.74 10.26 -5.91
C ILE A 472 -14.86 10.82 -7.03
N TYR A 473 -15.33 10.74 -8.27
CA TYR A 473 -14.63 11.25 -9.42
C TYR A 473 -14.30 12.74 -9.27
N ASN A 474 -15.30 13.57 -8.95
CA ASN A 474 -15.11 15.02 -8.79
C ASN A 474 -14.12 15.37 -7.66
N ALA A 475 -14.16 14.63 -6.56
CA ALA A 475 -13.21 14.83 -5.47
C ALA A 475 -11.78 14.45 -5.90
N SER A 476 -11.63 13.35 -6.64
CA SER A 476 -10.32 12.87 -7.12
C SER A 476 -9.71 13.80 -8.17
N VAL A 477 -10.50 14.30 -9.12
CA VAL A 477 -10.06 15.31 -10.11
C VAL A 477 -9.55 16.59 -9.45
N LYS A 478 -10.18 17.03 -8.37
CA LYS A 478 -9.76 18.23 -7.64
C LYS A 478 -8.51 18.00 -6.79
N MET A 479 -8.22 16.75 -6.45
CA MET A 479 -7.14 16.41 -5.52
C MET A 479 -5.83 16.10 -6.24
N TRP A 480 -5.83 15.15 -7.19
CA TRP A 480 -4.63 14.53 -7.74
C TRP A 480 -4.25 15.11 -9.10
N ASP A 481 -3.00 15.52 -9.26
CA ASP A 481 -2.42 15.97 -10.52
C ASP A 481 -1.66 14.84 -11.22
N ASN A 482 -0.49 14.47 -10.69
CA ASN A 482 0.36 13.43 -11.25
C ASN A 482 1.19 12.74 -10.16
N LEU A 483 1.81 11.62 -10.53
CA LEU A 483 2.79 10.90 -9.73
C LEU A 483 4.09 10.80 -10.53
N LEU A 484 5.20 11.15 -9.89
CA LEU A 484 6.55 11.00 -10.40
C LEU A 484 7.30 9.97 -9.55
N ILE A 485 8.07 9.11 -10.19
CA ILE A 485 8.90 8.11 -9.51
C ILE A 485 10.27 8.12 -10.17
N SER A 486 11.32 8.08 -9.37
CA SER A 486 12.70 7.99 -9.85
C SER A 486 13.56 7.15 -8.90
N GLY A 487 14.72 6.70 -9.33
CA GLY A 487 15.67 5.95 -8.52
C GLY A 487 16.10 4.62 -9.12
N GLY A 488 16.18 3.59 -8.28
CA GLY A 488 16.73 2.28 -8.66
C GLY A 488 18.26 2.20 -8.44
N ASP A 489 18.89 3.29 -7.96
CA ASP A 489 20.32 3.32 -7.68
C ASP A 489 20.64 2.51 -6.43
N PHE A 490 21.72 1.71 -6.54
CA PHE A 490 22.27 1.04 -5.38
C PHE A 490 23.20 1.98 -4.61
N LYS A 491 22.75 2.44 -3.44
CA LYS A 491 23.48 3.39 -2.60
C LYS A 491 23.38 3.00 -1.12
N ASP A 492 24.52 3.09 -0.38
CA ASP A 492 24.62 2.78 1.06
C ASP A 492 23.96 1.43 1.42
N GLY A 493 24.20 0.40 0.63
CA GLY A 493 23.75 -0.96 0.85
C GLY A 493 22.29 -1.27 0.50
N GLY A 494 21.56 -0.35 -0.11
CA GLY A 494 20.17 -0.53 -0.55
C GLY A 494 19.85 0.12 -1.88
N ILE A 495 18.68 -0.20 -2.42
CA ILE A 495 18.13 0.43 -3.63
C ILE A 495 17.27 1.63 -3.19
N THR A 496 17.58 2.80 -3.70
CA THR A 496 16.87 4.06 -3.39
C THR A 496 15.76 4.32 -4.38
N GLN A 497 14.66 4.89 -3.91
CA GLN A 497 13.53 5.35 -4.72
C GLN A 497 12.99 6.66 -4.15
N HIS A 498 12.60 7.55 -5.05
CA HIS A 498 11.92 8.80 -4.72
C HIS A 498 10.55 8.83 -5.42
N TRP A 499 9.51 9.15 -4.68
CA TRP A 499 8.14 9.27 -5.15
C TRP A 499 7.60 10.66 -4.81
N GLU A 500 7.07 11.37 -5.81
CA GLU A 500 6.46 12.68 -5.66
C GLU A 500 4.99 12.60 -6.15
N ALA A 501 4.03 12.55 -5.22
CA ALA A 501 2.61 12.62 -5.54
C ALA A 501 2.16 14.08 -5.53
N ASN A 502 1.89 14.62 -6.70
CA ASN A 502 1.51 16.01 -6.89
C ASN A 502 -0.01 16.20 -6.80
N MET A 503 -0.42 17.27 -6.15
CA MET A 503 -1.81 17.69 -5.99
C MET A 503 -2.13 18.89 -6.90
N MET A 504 -3.42 19.10 -7.18
CA MET A 504 -3.89 20.22 -8.02
C MET A 504 -3.65 21.58 -7.36
N ASP A 505 -3.94 21.72 -6.07
CA ASP A 505 -3.61 22.93 -5.32
C ASP A 505 -2.14 22.89 -4.88
N LYS A 506 -1.31 23.71 -5.53
CA LYS A 506 0.13 23.80 -5.24
C LYS A 506 0.47 24.67 -4.04
N ASN A 507 -0.48 25.43 -3.51
CA ASN A 507 -0.25 26.44 -2.47
C ASN A 507 -0.55 25.90 -1.07
N SER A 508 -1.53 25.03 -0.93
CA SER A 508 -1.93 24.44 0.35
C SER A 508 -1.06 23.24 0.71
N ASN A 509 -0.79 23.06 2.01
CA ASN A 509 -0.06 21.89 2.48
C ASN A 509 -0.81 20.59 2.14
N SER A 510 -0.11 19.59 1.64
CA SER A 510 -0.67 18.33 1.17
C SER A 510 -1.38 17.53 2.26
N LEU A 511 -0.94 17.63 3.52
CA LEU A 511 -1.60 16.97 4.64
C LEU A 511 -3.00 17.56 4.92
N LYS A 512 -3.17 18.88 4.77
CA LYS A 512 -4.49 19.53 4.87
C LYS A 512 -5.41 19.10 3.74
N GLN A 513 -4.89 19.06 2.51
CA GLN A 513 -5.64 18.59 1.35
C GLN A 513 -6.05 17.12 1.51
N LEU A 514 -5.12 16.28 1.98
CA LEU A 514 -5.40 14.87 2.24
C LEU A 514 -6.46 14.68 3.33
N ASN A 515 -6.40 15.44 4.43
CA ASN A 515 -7.42 15.42 5.47
C ASN A 515 -8.82 15.75 4.91
N SER A 516 -8.93 16.78 4.09
CA SER A 516 -10.20 17.16 3.45
C SER A 516 -10.70 16.08 2.48
N TYR A 517 -9.81 15.55 1.64
CA TYR A 517 -10.13 14.50 0.68
C TYR A 517 -10.59 13.21 1.36
N LEU A 518 -9.87 12.72 2.37
CA LEU A 518 -10.23 11.53 3.13
C LEU A 518 -11.56 11.72 3.88
N GLY A 519 -11.82 12.92 4.40
CA GLY A 519 -13.10 13.26 4.99
C GLY A 519 -14.25 13.13 3.98
N THR A 520 -14.08 13.67 2.78
CA THR A 520 -15.06 13.56 1.69
C THR A 520 -15.28 12.10 1.30
N MET A 521 -14.22 11.32 1.11
CA MET A 521 -14.30 9.89 0.76
C MET A 521 -15.02 9.07 1.83
N SER A 522 -14.75 9.32 3.11
CA SER A 522 -15.42 8.64 4.22
C SER A 522 -16.93 8.86 4.17
N ILE A 523 -17.38 10.11 3.94
CA ILE A 523 -18.80 10.45 3.84
C ILE A 523 -19.47 9.73 2.65
N ILE A 524 -18.80 9.71 1.48
CA ILE A 524 -19.31 9.04 0.30
C ILE A 524 -19.43 7.53 0.53
N GLN A 525 -18.43 6.92 1.16
CA GLN A 525 -18.49 5.50 1.49
C GLN A 525 -19.64 5.15 2.45
N GLU A 526 -19.91 5.99 3.44
CA GLU A 526 -21.06 5.82 4.33
C GLU A 526 -22.38 5.90 3.57
N LYS A 527 -22.54 6.90 2.68
CA LYS A 527 -23.71 7.00 1.80
C LYS A 527 -23.89 5.75 0.94
N LYS A 528 -22.81 5.21 0.37
CA LYS A 528 -22.86 3.96 -0.42
C LYS A 528 -23.30 2.76 0.44
N LYS A 529 -22.75 2.62 1.64
CA LYS A 529 -23.16 1.56 2.57
C LYS A 529 -24.64 1.67 2.94
N ALA A 530 -25.13 2.89 3.24
CA ALA A 530 -26.53 3.14 3.56
C ALA A 530 -27.45 2.78 2.37
N LYS A 531 -27.07 3.19 1.15
CA LYS A 531 -27.80 2.87 -0.08
C LYS A 531 -27.87 1.37 -0.33
N ASN A 532 -26.78 0.65 -0.18
CA ASN A 532 -26.74 -0.80 -0.34
C ASN A 532 -27.58 -1.52 0.71
N ASN A 533 -27.53 -1.08 1.98
CA ASN A 533 -28.36 -1.66 3.04
C ASN A 533 -29.87 -1.45 2.78
N ILE A 534 -30.25 -0.29 2.24
CA ILE A 534 -31.66 -0.01 1.84
C ILE A 534 -32.05 -0.90 0.64
N ALA A 535 -31.17 -1.12 -0.32
CA ALA A 535 -31.44 -2.00 -1.47
C ALA A 535 -31.69 -3.44 -1.01
N TRP A 536 -30.87 -3.98 -0.12
CA TRP A 536 -31.08 -5.32 0.48
C TRP A 536 -32.42 -5.41 1.24
N MET A 537 -32.74 -4.41 2.09
CA MET A 537 -34.01 -4.38 2.80
C MET A 537 -35.21 -4.30 1.85
N ASN A 538 -35.10 -3.57 0.75
CA ASN A 538 -36.17 -3.48 -0.25
C ASN A 538 -36.33 -4.78 -1.04
N GLU A 539 -35.26 -5.51 -1.34
CA GLU A 539 -35.33 -6.83 -1.97
C GLU A 539 -35.99 -7.86 -1.04
N ASP A 540 -35.63 -7.89 0.24
CA ASP A 540 -36.21 -8.80 1.23
C ASP A 540 -37.70 -8.49 1.52
N VAL A 541 -38.09 -7.21 1.51
CA VAL A 541 -39.47 -6.78 1.73
C VAL A 541 -40.33 -7.01 0.46
N LEU A 542 -39.79 -6.94 -0.73
CA LEU A 542 -40.50 -7.12 -2.01
C LEU A 542 -40.52 -8.58 -2.49
N ALA A 543 -39.64 -9.44 -2.00
CA ALA A 543 -39.62 -10.87 -2.36
C ALA A 543 -40.95 -11.58 -2.08
N PRO A 544 -41.59 -11.42 -0.90
CA PRO A 544 -42.90 -12.01 -0.62
C PRO A 544 -44.00 -11.50 -1.55
N VAL A 545 -43.96 -10.21 -1.93
CA VAL A 545 -44.96 -9.59 -2.81
C VAL A 545 -44.80 -10.09 -4.24
N ARG A 546 -43.56 -10.24 -4.73
CA ARG A 546 -43.25 -10.76 -6.06
C ARG A 546 -43.64 -12.24 -6.18
N ASP A 547 -43.38 -13.04 -5.18
CA ASP A 547 -43.74 -14.46 -5.17
C ASP A 547 -45.26 -14.65 -5.06
N SER A 548 -45.98 -13.81 -4.31
CA SER A 548 -47.45 -13.83 -4.29
C SER A 548 -48.07 -13.43 -5.62
N MET A 549 -47.48 -12.48 -6.38
CA MET A 549 -47.93 -12.12 -7.74
C MET A 549 -47.68 -13.23 -8.75
N ILE A 550 -46.58 -14.00 -8.62
CA ILE A 550 -46.28 -15.14 -9.51
C ILE A 550 -47.28 -16.30 -9.25
N VAL A 551 -47.68 -16.51 -8.01
CA VAL A 551 -48.68 -17.52 -7.63
C VAL A 551 -50.07 -17.15 -8.20
N VAL A 552 -50.47 -15.88 -8.13
CA VAL A 552 -51.74 -15.39 -8.69
C VAL A 552 -51.79 -15.48 -10.20
N SER A 553 -50.68 -15.30 -10.90
CA SER A 553 -50.62 -15.43 -12.36
C SER A 553 -50.68 -16.89 -12.85
N LYS A 554 -50.25 -17.86 -12.03
CA LYS A 554 -50.34 -19.30 -12.36
C LYS A 554 -51.73 -19.92 -12.07
N SER A 555 -52.54 -19.30 -11.19
CA SER A 555 -53.88 -19.81 -10.84
C SER A 555 -55.01 -19.44 -11.86
N LYS A 556 -54.74 -18.63 -12.87
CA LYS A 556 -55.72 -18.20 -13.89
C LYS A 556 -55.72 -19.00 -15.20
N LYS A 557 -55.17 -20.20 -15.28
CA LYS A 557 -55.43 -21.13 -16.37
C LYS A 557 -56.47 -22.16 -15.93
N ALA A 558 -57.75 -21.83 -16.12
CA ALA A 558 -58.87 -22.75 -16.02
C ALA A 558 -58.83 -23.83 -17.12
N PRO A 559 -59.30 -25.05 -16.87
CA PRO A 559 -59.21 -26.13 -17.84
C PRO A 559 -60.22 -25.93 -18.96
N ALA A 560 -59.76 -26.13 -20.19
CA ALA A 560 -60.67 -26.23 -21.35
C ALA A 560 -61.55 -27.50 -21.19
N LYS A 561 -62.86 -27.29 -21.16
CA LYS A 561 -63.85 -28.36 -21.36
C LYS A 561 -63.76 -28.80 -22.82
N LYS A 562 -63.96 -30.12 -23.00
CA LYS A 562 -64.13 -30.81 -24.26
C LYS A 562 -64.84 -30.06 -25.33
#